data_51933b02d7bbfb06b2312ce8a88f60d6
#
_entry.id   51933b02d7bbfb06b2312ce8a88f60d6
#
_cell.length_a   1.000
_cell.length_b   1.000
_cell.length_c   1.000
_cell.angle_alpha   90.00
_cell.angle_beta   90.00
_cell.angle_gamma   90.00
#
_symmetry.space_group_name_H-M   'P 1'
#
loop_
_entity.id
_entity.type
_entity.pdbx_description
1 polymer ?
#
loop_
_entity_poly.entity_id
_entity_poly.type
_entity_poly.pdbx_seq_one_letter_code
_entity_poly.pdbx_strand_id
1 'polypeptide(L)'
;VYAPNRHVYFATLPGMWERTISCSSLSKTYSITGWRLGYIIAPSNIIEVAKKVHDFLTVGAAAPLQEAAVTGLRFGDEYYDDLREKYTAKRDLFIKGLNDIGIKHTVPQGAYYVMLDISEFGFESDLEFCDVLARDVGVGAVPGSSFFREPVNSLIRLHFAKKDETLYEALNRLSDIRKKIAKR
;
A
#
# COMPACT_ATOMS: atom_id res chain seq x y z
N VAL A 1 9.00 -3.86 -4.11
CA VAL A 1 9.19 -3.49 -5.52
C VAL A 1 9.22 -4.77 -6.33
N TYR A 2 8.52 -4.81 -7.47
CA TYR A 2 8.39 -5.97 -8.35
C TYR A 2 9.40 -5.93 -9.49
N ALA A 3 9.93 -7.11 -9.87
CA ALA A 3 10.81 -7.22 -11.03
C ALA A 3 10.13 -6.67 -12.30
N PRO A 4 10.88 -6.05 -13.22
CA PRO A 4 12.34 -5.90 -13.23
C PRO A 4 12.86 -4.72 -12.38
N ASN A 5 11.98 -3.97 -11.72
CA ASN A 5 12.36 -2.79 -10.96
C ASN A 5 13.09 -3.18 -9.65
N ARG A 6 13.93 -2.28 -9.17
CA ARG A 6 14.65 -2.43 -7.90
C ARG A 6 14.45 -1.18 -7.05
N HIS A 7 14.35 -1.38 -5.74
CA HIS A 7 14.36 -0.27 -4.82
C HIS A 7 15.78 0.31 -4.70
N VAL A 8 15.88 1.63 -4.76
CA VAL A 8 17.14 2.35 -4.54
C VAL A 8 17.04 3.07 -3.20
N TYR A 9 17.88 2.70 -2.26
CA TYR A 9 18.01 3.44 -1.00
C TYR A 9 18.72 4.75 -1.25
N PHE A 10 18.01 5.85 -1.15
CA PHE A 10 18.52 7.17 -1.48
C PHE A 10 19.75 7.55 -0.65
N ALA A 11 19.79 7.17 0.63
CA ALA A 11 20.92 7.39 1.52
C ALA A 11 22.23 6.69 1.09
N THR A 12 22.16 5.68 0.20
CA THR A 12 23.35 4.96 -0.28
C THR A 12 23.95 5.56 -1.54
N LEU A 13 23.31 6.56 -2.14
CA LEU A 13 23.87 7.27 -3.28
C LEU A 13 25.04 8.17 -2.86
N PRO A 14 26.03 8.39 -3.75
CA PRO A 14 27.18 9.24 -3.44
C PRO A 14 26.76 10.62 -2.92
N GLY A 15 27.28 11.03 -1.76
CA GLY A 15 27.01 12.32 -1.14
C GLY A 15 25.59 12.53 -0.61
N MET A 16 24.79 11.45 -0.47
CA MET A 16 23.40 11.58 -0.01
C MET A 16 23.19 11.20 1.44
N TRP A 17 24.14 10.52 2.09
CA TRP A 17 24.01 10.13 3.50
C TRP A 17 23.75 11.31 4.43
N GLU A 18 24.56 12.38 4.32
CA GLU A 18 24.48 13.56 5.17
C GLU A 18 23.21 14.40 4.93
N ARG A 19 22.48 14.12 3.86
CA ARG A 19 21.30 14.86 3.40
C ARG A 19 20.03 14.05 3.47
N THR A 20 20.08 12.83 4.02
CA THR A 20 18.94 11.89 3.98
C THR A 20 18.52 11.50 5.38
N ILE A 21 17.22 11.59 5.63
CA ILE A 21 16.55 10.99 6.77
C ILE A 21 15.67 9.87 6.23
N SER A 22 16.07 8.63 6.46
CA SER A 22 15.30 7.45 6.04
C SER A 22 14.31 7.08 7.14
N CYS A 23 13.02 7.22 6.85
CA CYS A 23 11.95 6.80 7.74
C CYS A 23 11.32 5.51 7.20
N SER A 24 11.17 4.51 8.05
CA SER A 24 10.58 3.24 7.65
C SER A 24 9.62 2.69 8.71
N SER A 25 8.71 1.85 8.28
CA SER A 25 7.72 1.20 9.14
C SER A 25 7.90 -0.31 9.11
N LEU A 26 7.78 -0.93 10.28
CA LEU A 26 7.77 -2.39 10.42
C LEU A 26 6.37 -2.99 10.17
N SER A 27 5.36 -2.14 10.09
CA SER A 27 3.94 -2.50 10.07
C SER A 27 3.55 -3.49 8.98
N LYS A 28 4.08 -3.32 7.76
CA LYS A 28 3.63 -4.09 6.59
C LYS A 28 4.52 -5.30 6.33
N THR A 29 5.83 -5.11 6.45
CA THR A 29 6.81 -6.18 6.25
C THR A 29 6.58 -7.36 7.17
N TYR A 30 6.24 -7.09 8.43
CA TYR A 30 6.06 -8.12 9.47
C TYR A 30 4.60 -8.32 9.87
N SER A 31 3.64 -7.73 9.15
CA SER A 31 2.19 -7.84 9.45
C SER A 31 1.80 -7.37 10.86
N ILE A 32 2.54 -6.39 11.41
CA ILE A 32 2.38 -5.87 12.78
C ILE A 32 1.83 -4.44 12.79
N THR A 33 0.93 -4.11 11.91
CA THR A 33 0.40 -2.74 11.75
C THR A 33 -0.13 -2.16 13.06
N GLY A 34 -0.76 -2.96 13.92
CA GLY A 34 -1.29 -2.55 15.22
C GLY A 34 -0.22 -2.23 16.27
N TRP A 35 1.02 -2.66 16.08
CA TRP A 35 2.11 -2.42 17.03
C TRP A 35 2.66 -1.01 16.99
N ARG A 36 2.40 -0.26 15.94
CA ARG A 36 2.83 1.13 15.75
C ARG A 36 4.36 1.32 15.84
N LEU A 37 5.12 0.40 15.24
CA LEU A 37 6.58 0.45 15.21
C LEU A 37 7.12 0.90 13.86
N GLY A 38 8.16 1.71 13.92
CA GLY A 38 8.96 2.16 12.80
C GLY A 38 10.32 2.61 13.28
N TYR A 39 11.15 3.05 12.37
CA TYR A 39 12.49 3.54 12.69
C TYR A 39 12.93 4.68 11.77
N ILE A 40 13.89 5.44 12.26
CA ILE A 40 14.57 6.49 11.49
C ILE A 40 16.07 6.17 11.45
N ILE A 41 16.65 6.29 10.26
CA ILE A 41 18.10 6.19 10.04
C ILE A 41 18.56 7.51 9.45
N ALA A 42 19.49 8.18 10.10
CA ALA A 42 20.06 9.45 9.70
C ALA A 42 21.43 9.68 10.36
N PRO A 43 22.22 10.69 9.97
CA PRO A 43 23.42 11.11 10.69
C PRO A 43 23.15 11.39 12.18
N SER A 44 24.13 11.12 13.04
CA SER A 44 23.97 11.18 14.51
C SER A 44 23.50 12.54 15.02
N ASN A 45 24.01 13.64 14.46
CA ASN A 45 23.59 14.99 14.83
C ASN A 45 22.10 15.24 14.61
N ILE A 46 21.50 14.64 13.59
CA ILE A 46 20.04 14.69 13.31
C ILE A 46 19.29 13.79 14.31
N ILE A 47 19.78 12.58 14.53
CA ILE A 47 19.14 11.62 15.45
C ILE A 47 19.09 12.14 16.88
N GLU A 48 20.16 12.82 17.35
CA GLU A 48 20.19 13.39 18.69
C GLU A 48 19.12 14.47 18.92
N VAL A 49 18.85 15.28 17.90
CA VAL A 49 17.76 16.27 17.97
C VAL A 49 16.40 15.59 17.85
N ALA A 50 16.26 14.65 16.89
CA ALA A 50 15.02 13.91 16.69
C ALA A 50 14.59 13.15 17.95
N LYS A 51 15.51 12.52 18.70
CA LYS A 51 15.23 11.85 19.97
C LYS A 51 14.60 12.80 20.99
N LYS A 52 15.13 14.01 21.15
CA LYS A 52 14.58 15.00 22.09
C LYS A 52 13.13 15.37 21.73
N VAL A 53 12.86 15.61 20.45
CA VAL A 53 11.51 15.93 19.98
C VAL A 53 10.57 14.73 20.18
N HIS A 54 11.02 13.54 19.82
CA HIS A 54 10.23 12.30 19.94
C HIS A 54 9.88 11.98 21.41
N ASP A 55 10.82 12.21 22.34
CA ASP A 55 10.59 12.00 23.78
C ASP A 55 9.43 12.87 24.28
N PHE A 56 9.39 14.14 23.89
CA PHE A 56 8.28 15.03 24.26
C PHE A 56 6.96 14.74 23.55
N LEU A 57 7.00 14.18 22.32
CA LEU A 57 5.79 13.90 21.56
C LEU A 57 5.13 12.59 21.97
N THR A 58 5.91 11.53 22.22
CA THR A 58 5.41 10.16 22.40
C THR A 58 6.11 9.36 23.48
N VAL A 59 7.12 9.93 24.15
CA VAL A 59 8.02 9.25 25.11
C VAL A 59 8.84 8.16 24.43
N GLY A 60 8.21 7.23 23.73
CA GLY A 60 8.84 6.14 22.98
C GLY A 60 7.84 5.07 22.57
N ALA A 61 8.24 4.19 21.67
CA ALA A 61 7.48 3.00 21.36
C ALA A 61 7.56 1.99 22.52
N ALA A 62 6.52 1.16 22.68
CA ALA A 62 6.44 0.17 23.76
C ALA A 62 7.63 -0.78 23.73
N ALA A 63 8.42 -0.82 24.82
CA ALA A 63 9.66 -1.59 24.91
C ALA A 63 9.48 -3.10 24.61
N PRO A 64 8.44 -3.79 25.11
CA PRO A 64 8.23 -5.21 24.78
C PRO A 64 8.01 -5.45 23.27
N LEU A 65 7.35 -4.52 22.58
CA LEU A 65 7.11 -4.63 21.14
C LEU A 65 8.38 -4.32 20.34
N GLN A 66 9.22 -3.41 20.82
CA GLN A 66 10.53 -3.17 20.22
C GLN A 66 11.42 -4.42 20.31
N GLU A 67 11.46 -5.07 21.46
CA GLU A 67 12.22 -6.31 21.66
C GLU A 67 11.70 -7.42 20.74
N ALA A 68 10.39 -7.61 20.67
CA ALA A 68 9.78 -8.59 19.77
C ALA A 68 10.11 -8.29 18.27
N ALA A 69 10.19 -7.02 17.87
CA ALA A 69 10.54 -6.62 16.50
C ALA A 69 11.97 -7.01 16.12
N VAL A 70 12.89 -7.16 17.08
CA VAL A 70 14.26 -7.63 16.85
C VAL A 70 14.25 -8.99 16.16
N THR A 71 13.31 -9.88 16.50
CA THR A 71 13.16 -11.18 15.86
C THR A 71 12.89 -11.02 14.35
N GLY A 72 11.97 -10.15 13.97
CA GLY A 72 11.69 -9.88 12.56
C GLY A 72 12.88 -9.26 11.81
N LEU A 73 13.59 -8.34 12.46
CA LEU A 73 14.79 -7.71 11.87
C LEU A 73 15.96 -8.68 11.67
N ARG A 74 15.93 -9.85 12.31
CA ARG A 74 16.93 -10.91 12.17
C ARG A 74 16.53 -11.99 11.17
N PHE A 75 15.38 -11.90 10.53
CA PHE A 75 15.01 -12.82 9.46
C PHE A 75 16.00 -12.74 8.31
N GLY A 76 16.34 -13.90 7.72
CA GLY A 76 17.20 -14.01 6.54
C GLY A 76 16.49 -13.57 5.26
N ASP A 77 17.26 -13.53 4.17
CA ASP A 77 16.78 -13.10 2.85
C ASP A 77 15.62 -13.95 2.34
N GLU A 78 15.55 -15.22 2.73
CA GLU A 78 14.47 -16.16 2.39
C GLU A 78 13.09 -15.62 2.80
N TYR A 79 12.96 -14.95 3.94
CA TYR A 79 11.70 -14.34 4.36
C TYR A 79 11.23 -13.26 3.39
N TYR A 80 12.17 -12.41 2.95
CA TYR A 80 11.85 -11.30 2.04
C TYR A 80 11.61 -11.78 0.62
N ASP A 81 12.30 -12.82 0.20
CA ASP A 81 12.11 -13.46 -1.10
C ASP A 81 10.73 -14.14 -1.17
N ASP A 82 10.36 -14.92 -0.17
CA ASP A 82 9.02 -15.49 -0.03
C ASP A 82 7.93 -14.43 -0.04
N LEU A 83 8.14 -13.33 0.69
CA LEU A 83 7.20 -12.22 0.73
C LEU A 83 7.03 -11.59 -0.65
N ARG A 84 8.12 -11.38 -1.38
CA ARG A 84 8.12 -10.84 -2.73
C ARG A 84 7.39 -11.76 -3.71
N GLU A 85 7.67 -13.05 -3.66
CA GLU A 85 7.00 -14.04 -4.52
C GLU A 85 5.50 -14.09 -4.29
N LYS A 86 5.07 -14.18 -3.03
CA LYS A 86 3.65 -14.17 -2.64
C LYS A 86 2.92 -12.93 -3.13
N TYR A 87 3.51 -11.74 -2.97
CA TYR A 87 2.88 -10.51 -3.43
C TYR A 87 2.93 -10.36 -4.95
N THR A 88 3.96 -10.88 -5.62
CA THR A 88 4.01 -10.93 -7.08
C THR A 88 2.87 -11.78 -7.63
N ALA A 89 2.68 -12.98 -7.11
CA ALA A 89 1.60 -13.87 -7.52
C ALA A 89 0.21 -13.21 -7.32
N LYS A 90 -0.02 -12.58 -6.16
CA LYS A 90 -1.29 -11.87 -5.88
C LYS A 90 -1.52 -10.68 -6.79
N ARG A 91 -0.48 -9.91 -7.07
CA ARG A 91 -0.54 -8.81 -8.05
C ARG A 91 -0.94 -9.34 -9.41
N ASP A 92 -0.25 -10.35 -9.90
CA ASP A 92 -0.45 -10.88 -11.25
C ASP A 92 -1.86 -11.49 -11.41
N LEU A 93 -2.33 -12.22 -10.40
CA LEU A 93 -3.70 -12.72 -10.32
C LEU A 93 -4.72 -11.58 -10.44
N PHE A 94 -4.55 -10.54 -9.60
CA PHE A 94 -5.52 -9.45 -9.51
C PHE A 94 -5.51 -8.57 -10.76
N ILE A 95 -4.33 -8.24 -11.29
CA ILE A 95 -4.15 -7.47 -12.53
C ILE A 95 -4.73 -8.24 -13.74
N LYS A 96 -4.46 -9.56 -13.82
CA LYS A 96 -5.06 -10.39 -14.87
C LYS A 96 -6.59 -10.34 -14.81
N GLY A 97 -7.18 -10.51 -13.62
CA GLY A 97 -8.62 -10.45 -13.45
C GLY A 97 -9.23 -9.09 -13.83
N LEU A 98 -8.56 -7.98 -13.46
CA LEU A 98 -9.00 -6.64 -13.87
C LEU A 98 -8.93 -6.43 -15.39
N ASN A 99 -7.89 -6.97 -16.05
CA ASN A 99 -7.80 -6.97 -17.52
C ASN A 99 -8.94 -7.77 -18.16
N ASP A 100 -9.23 -8.97 -17.65
CA ASP A 100 -10.31 -9.82 -18.16
C ASP A 100 -11.69 -9.14 -18.03
N ILE A 101 -11.90 -8.32 -16.99
CA ILE A 101 -13.12 -7.51 -16.79
C ILE A 101 -13.11 -6.24 -17.67
N GLY A 102 -11.95 -5.81 -18.12
CA GLY A 102 -11.77 -4.62 -18.95
C GLY A 102 -11.89 -3.29 -18.19
N ILE A 103 -11.61 -3.27 -16.87
CA ILE A 103 -11.53 -2.03 -16.10
C ILE A 103 -10.13 -1.43 -16.26
N LYS A 104 -10.06 -0.14 -16.62
CA LYS A 104 -8.79 0.58 -16.69
C LYS A 104 -8.16 0.69 -15.30
N HIS A 105 -6.87 0.41 -15.22
CA HIS A 105 -6.15 0.42 -13.96
C HIS A 105 -4.65 0.65 -14.14
N THR A 106 -3.97 1.00 -13.05
CA THR A 106 -2.52 1.04 -13.01
C THR A 106 -1.93 -0.36 -12.84
N VAL A 107 -0.72 -0.58 -13.38
CA VAL A 107 0.06 -1.79 -13.06
C VAL A 107 1.07 -1.43 -11.98
N PRO A 108 0.92 -1.90 -10.73
CA PRO A 108 1.81 -1.51 -9.65
C PRO A 108 3.22 -2.05 -9.83
N GLN A 109 4.21 -1.19 -9.67
CA GLN A 109 5.64 -1.54 -9.67
C GLN A 109 6.17 -1.83 -8.26
N GLY A 110 5.39 -1.57 -7.26
CA GLY A 110 5.68 -1.82 -5.84
C GLY A 110 4.44 -1.72 -4.97
N ALA A 111 4.59 -1.99 -3.69
CA ALA A 111 3.50 -2.06 -2.72
C ALA A 111 2.41 -3.09 -3.13
N TYR A 112 1.19 -2.92 -2.66
CA TYR A 112 0.08 -3.86 -2.92
C TYR A 112 -1.22 -3.13 -3.27
N TYR A 113 -1.11 -1.93 -3.81
CA TYR A 113 -2.24 -1.10 -4.22
C TYR A 113 -2.34 -1.03 -5.74
N VAL A 114 -3.57 -0.92 -6.21
CA VAL A 114 -3.91 -0.65 -7.61
C VAL A 114 -4.93 0.49 -7.65
N MET A 115 -4.75 1.42 -8.59
CA MET A 115 -5.71 2.46 -8.87
C MET A 115 -6.57 2.04 -10.06
N LEU A 116 -7.89 2.11 -9.91
CA LEU A 116 -8.84 1.88 -10.99
C LEU A 116 -9.34 3.22 -11.51
N ASP A 117 -9.42 3.36 -12.82
CA ASP A 117 -10.06 4.48 -13.50
C ASP A 117 -11.56 4.22 -13.61
N ILE A 118 -12.36 5.06 -12.96
CA ILE A 118 -13.82 4.96 -12.91
C ILE A 118 -14.52 5.96 -13.83
N SER A 119 -13.78 6.65 -14.68
CA SER A 119 -14.33 7.69 -15.59
C SER A 119 -15.48 7.16 -16.46
N GLU A 120 -15.43 5.88 -16.86
CA GLU A 120 -16.44 5.26 -17.70
C GLU A 120 -17.84 5.22 -17.07
N PHE A 121 -17.94 5.29 -15.74
CA PHE A 121 -19.21 5.19 -15.02
C PHE A 121 -19.94 6.53 -14.87
N GLY A 122 -19.29 7.64 -15.18
CA GLY A 122 -19.91 8.97 -15.23
C GLY A 122 -20.24 9.60 -13.88
N PHE A 123 -19.60 9.17 -12.80
CA PHE A 123 -19.74 9.79 -11.49
C PHE A 123 -18.91 11.07 -11.38
N GLU A 124 -19.46 12.11 -10.77
CA GLU A 124 -18.72 13.33 -10.46
C GLU A 124 -17.84 13.20 -9.21
N SER A 125 -18.16 12.25 -8.33
CA SER A 125 -17.47 12.01 -7.07
C SER A 125 -17.04 10.55 -6.94
N ASP A 126 -15.76 10.34 -6.68
CA ASP A 126 -15.18 9.03 -6.34
C ASP A 126 -15.68 8.52 -4.98
N LEU A 127 -16.05 9.42 -4.05
CA LEU A 127 -16.71 9.08 -2.79
C LEU A 127 -18.07 8.44 -3.05
N GLU A 128 -18.92 9.08 -3.87
CA GLU A 128 -20.22 8.52 -4.24
C GLU A 128 -20.06 7.18 -4.93
N PHE A 129 -19.08 7.08 -5.85
CA PHE A 129 -18.80 5.82 -6.53
C PHE A 129 -18.38 4.72 -5.54
N CYS A 130 -17.54 5.01 -4.56
CA CYS A 130 -17.14 4.04 -3.54
C CYS A 130 -18.32 3.55 -2.70
N ASP A 131 -19.26 4.43 -2.34
CA ASP A 131 -20.49 4.06 -1.63
C ASP A 131 -21.38 3.12 -2.46
N VAL A 132 -21.60 3.46 -3.72
CA VAL A 132 -22.37 2.63 -4.66
C VAL A 132 -21.67 1.29 -4.90
N LEU A 133 -20.34 1.29 -5.09
CA LEU A 133 -19.55 0.08 -5.27
C LEU A 133 -19.69 -0.87 -4.06
N ALA A 134 -19.60 -0.32 -2.86
CA ALA A 134 -19.72 -1.10 -1.64
C ALA A 134 -21.15 -1.65 -1.46
N ARG A 135 -22.18 -0.87 -1.70
CA ARG A 135 -23.58 -1.23 -1.48
C ARG A 135 -24.12 -2.17 -2.56
N ASP A 136 -23.88 -1.86 -3.83
CA ASP A 136 -24.56 -2.51 -4.96
C ASP A 136 -23.71 -3.63 -5.58
N VAL A 137 -22.38 -3.52 -5.51
CA VAL A 137 -21.42 -4.53 -6.01
C VAL A 137 -20.84 -5.37 -4.88
N GLY A 138 -20.74 -4.81 -3.67
CA GLY A 138 -20.21 -5.50 -2.50
C GLY A 138 -18.67 -5.52 -2.47
N VAL A 139 -18.02 -4.52 -3.08
CA VAL A 139 -16.56 -4.35 -3.06
C VAL A 139 -16.21 -3.01 -2.42
N GLY A 140 -15.46 -3.04 -1.32
CA GLY A 140 -14.97 -1.84 -0.66
C GLY A 140 -13.73 -1.28 -1.35
N ALA A 141 -13.71 0.02 -1.60
CA ALA A 141 -12.59 0.76 -2.16
C ALA A 141 -12.32 2.04 -1.36
N VAL A 142 -11.18 2.65 -1.61
CA VAL A 142 -10.83 3.96 -1.01
C VAL A 142 -10.85 5.01 -2.13
N PRO A 143 -11.53 6.16 -1.92
CA PRO A 143 -11.54 7.23 -2.89
C PRO A 143 -10.14 7.71 -3.25
N GLY A 144 -9.86 7.91 -4.53
CA GLY A 144 -8.57 8.37 -5.04
C GLY A 144 -8.25 9.78 -4.59
N SER A 145 -9.27 10.65 -4.52
CA SER A 145 -9.15 12.03 -4.05
C SER A 145 -8.46 12.16 -2.69
N SER A 146 -8.52 11.13 -1.84
CA SER A 146 -7.81 11.08 -0.55
C SER A 146 -6.28 11.06 -0.67
N PHE A 147 -5.72 10.85 -1.86
CA PHE A 147 -4.27 10.65 -2.07
C PHE A 147 -3.63 11.74 -2.93
N PHE A 148 -4.40 12.67 -3.46
CA PHE A 148 -3.92 13.73 -4.34
C PHE A 148 -4.19 15.11 -3.74
N ARG A 149 -3.29 16.04 -3.99
CA ARG A 149 -3.49 17.45 -3.64
C ARG A 149 -4.52 18.11 -4.55
N GLU A 150 -4.45 17.79 -5.82
CA GLU A 150 -5.38 18.30 -6.83
C GLU A 150 -6.65 17.44 -6.85
N PRO A 151 -7.81 17.97 -7.24
CA PRO A 151 -9.05 17.21 -7.29
C PRO A 151 -8.97 16.12 -8.37
N VAL A 152 -8.86 14.87 -7.94
CA VAL A 152 -8.82 13.68 -8.80
C VAL A 152 -9.98 12.78 -8.38
N ASN A 153 -11.14 12.93 -9.03
CA ASN A 153 -12.39 12.24 -8.69
C ASN A 153 -12.66 11.02 -9.58
N SER A 154 -11.74 10.71 -10.50
CA SER A 154 -11.89 9.61 -11.47
C SER A 154 -11.15 8.33 -11.07
N LEU A 155 -10.54 8.30 -9.90
CA LEU A 155 -9.75 7.16 -9.44
C LEU A 155 -10.27 6.63 -8.11
N ILE A 156 -10.22 5.30 -7.95
CA ILE A 156 -10.39 4.63 -6.66
C ILE A 156 -9.22 3.69 -6.42
N ARG A 157 -8.89 3.43 -5.14
CA ARG A 157 -7.81 2.53 -4.75
C ARG A 157 -8.34 1.22 -4.19
N LEU A 158 -7.89 0.11 -4.75
CA LEU A 158 -8.02 -1.23 -4.19
C LEU A 158 -6.65 -1.75 -3.72
N HIS A 159 -6.65 -2.88 -3.03
CA HIS A 159 -5.42 -3.59 -2.66
C HIS A 159 -5.58 -5.10 -2.79
N PHE A 160 -4.48 -5.77 -3.14
CA PHE A 160 -4.44 -7.22 -3.30
C PHE A 160 -3.74 -7.96 -2.13
N ALA A 161 -3.51 -7.28 -1.00
CA ALA A 161 -3.00 -7.90 0.23
C ALA A 161 -4.12 -8.66 0.97
N LYS A 162 -4.70 -9.65 0.30
CA LYS A 162 -5.80 -10.50 0.80
C LYS A 162 -5.50 -11.97 0.50
N LYS A 163 -6.31 -12.88 1.04
CA LYS A 163 -6.31 -14.28 0.62
C LYS A 163 -6.79 -14.38 -0.82
N ASP A 164 -6.34 -15.41 -1.53
CA ASP A 164 -6.66 -15.59 -2.95
C ASP A 164 -8.15 -15.75 -3.18
N GLU A 165 -8.86 -16.46 -2.28
CA GLU A 165 -10.32 -16.61 -2.33
C GLU A 165 -11.04 -15.25 -2.27
N THR A 166 -10.52 -14.32 -1.45
CA THR A 166 -11.07 -12.95 -1.36
C THR A 166 -10.84 -12.16 -2.64
N LEU A 167 -9.68 -12.35 -3.28
CA LEU A 167 -9.37 -11.70 -4.56
C LEU A 167 -10.25 -12.24 -5.68
N TYR A 168 -10.43 -13.56 -5.77
CA TYR A 168 -11.34 -14.17 -6.74
C TYR A 168 -12.78 -13.70 -6.56
N GLU A 169 -13.27 -13.65 -5.31
CA GLU A 169 -14.61 -13.17 -5.01
C GLU A 169 -14.78 -11.68 -5.38
N ALA A 170 -13.79 -10.85 -5.10
CA ALA A 170 -13.83 -9.44 -5.48
C ALA A 170 -13.86 -9.28 -7.02
N LEU A 171 -13.04 -10.03 -7.75
CA LEU A 171 -13.04 -10.02 -9.21
C LEU A 171 -14.37 -10.54 -9.79
N ASN A 172 -14.94 -11.59 -9.21
CA ASN A 172 -16.24 -12.10 -9.60
C ASN A 172 -17.34 -11.03 -9.42
N ARG A 173 -17.36 -10.34 -8.29
CA ARG A 173 -18.30 -9.22 -8.06
C ARG A 173 -18.09 -8.06 -9.03
N LEU A 174 -16.83 -7.71 -9.31
CA LEU A 174 -16.47 -6.64 -10.25
C LEU A 174 -16.83 -7.00 -11.70
N SER A 175 -16.89 -8.27 -12.08
CA SER A 175 -17.26 -8.69 -13.45
C SER A 175 -18.65 -8.20 -13.87
N ASP A 176 -19.56 -8.04 -12.91
CA ASP A 176 -20.91 -7.54 -13.14
C ASP A 176 -21.08 -6.02 -12.87
N ILE A 177 -19.98 -5.30 -12.64
CA ILE A 177 -20.02 -3.89 -12.22
C ILE A 177 -20.85 -3.02 -13.18
N ARG A 178 -20.67 -3.20 -14.51
CA ARG A 178 -21.38 -2.41 -15.53
C ARG A 178 -22.87 -2.69 -15.60
N LYS A 179 -23.32 -3.88 -15.12
CA LYS A 179 -24.74 -4.22 -15.02
C LYS A 179 -25.34 -3.63 -13.75
N LYS A 180 -24.58 -3.63 -12.65
CA LYS A 180 -25.06 -3.18 -11.34
C LYS A 180 -24.98 -1.67 -11.16
N ILE A 181 -23.98 -1.04 -11.77
CA ILE A 181 -23.80 0.42 -11.75
C ILE A 181 -24.23 0.94 -13.13
N ALA A 182 -25.52 1.27 -13.28
CA ALA A 182 -25.98 1.97 -14.49
C ALA A 182 -25.33 3.34 -14.58
N LYS A 183 -24.95 3.78 -15.79
CA LYS A 183 -24.49 5.15 -16.04
C LYS A 183 -25.56 6.12 -15.53
N ARG A 184 -25.18 7.01 -14.65
CA ARG A 184 -25.99 8.14 -14.20
C ARG A 184 -25.75 9.35 -15.07
#